data_a7e5577735950361b2e5ff847e49d4c8
#
_entry.id   a7e5577735950361b2e5ff847e49d4c8
#
_cell.length_a   1.000
_cell.length_b   1.000
_cell.length_c   1.000
_cell.angle_alpha   90.00
_cell.angle_beta   90.00
_cell.angle_gamma   90.00
#
_symmetry.space_group_name_H-M   'P 1'
#
loop_
_entity.id
_entity.type
_entity.pdbx_description
1 polymer ?
#
loop_
_entity_poly.entity_id
_entity_poly.type
_entity_poly.pdbx_seq_one_letter_code
_entity_poly.pdbx_strand_id
1 'polypeptide(L)'
;YHQFSPIGRFHPGLNALFLIITGGDEYTWYDIYGYPHVENEVSLNIANLSFNGKYHLFKGKIANSFSPYLSGKLGYALALDTPEGVSFTKKINQIDTFHGLNAGVFAGVDFSASGNYGFSIAIGTQWNRFGTKIDGRKLWNGTSVIIQYGKIIP
;
A
#
# COMPACT_ATOMS: atom_id res chain seq x y z
N TYR A 1 9.78 -5.86 -1.98
CA TYR A 1 9.16 -6.91 -2.77
C TYR A 1 10.14 -8.08 -2.94
N HIS A 2 9.69 -9.28 -2.62
CA HIS A 2 10.44 -10.51 -2.84
C HIS A 2 9.58 -11.44 -3.72
N GLN A 3 10.15 -11.89 -4.83
CA GLN A 3 9.51 -12.82 -5.76
C GLN A 3 10.05 -14.23 -5.55
N PHE A 4 9.15 -15.20 -5.44
CA PHE A 4 9.51 -16.61 -5.40
C PHE A 4 9.71 -17.16 -6.83
N SER A 5 10.23 -18.38 -6.92
CA SER A 5 10.40 -19.05 -8.22
C SER A 5 9.08 -19.12 -8.98
N PRO A 6 9.06 -18.82 -10.27
CA PRO A 6 7.85 -18.82 -11.07
C PRO A 6 7.30 -20.22 -11.28
N ILE A 7 5.97 -20.32 -11.31
CA ILE A 7 5.25 -21.54 -11.67
C ILE A 7 4.59 -21.28 -13.03
N GLY A 8 5.30 -21.57 -14.12
CA GLY A 8 4.83 -21.27 -15.46
C GLY A 8 4.70 -19.77 -15.71
N ARG A 9 3.44 -19.27 -15.83
CA ARG A 9 3.13 -17.84 -16.00
C ARG A 9 2.83 -17.13 -14.69
N PHE A 10 2.74 -17.86 -13.61
CA PHE A 10 2.39 -17.34 -12.30
C PHE A 10 3.66 -17.09 -11.50
N HIS A 11 3.78 -15.88 -10.93
CA HIS A 11 4.91 -15.42 -10.14
C HIS A 11 4.41 -15.02 -8.75
N PRO A 12 4.52 -15.90 -7.76
CA PRO A 12 4.19 -15.58 -6.38
C PRO A 12 5.25 -14.69 -5.75
N GLY A 13 4.88 -13.93 -4.73
CA GLY A 13 5.82 -13.06 -4.02
C GLY A 13 5.26 -12.50 -2.72
N LEU A 14 6.13 -11.89 -1.95
CA LEU A 14 5.80 -11.11 -0.76
C LEU A 14 6.03 -9.63 -1.02
N ASN A 15 5.16 -8.81 -0.50
CA ASN A 15 5.22 -7.36 -0.61
C ASN A 15 5.08 -6.73 0.77
N ALA A 16 6.00 -5.83 1.11
CA ALA A 16 5.86 -4.93 2.24
C ALA A 16 5.75 -3.50 1.68
N LEU A 17 4.72 -2.79 2.09
CA LEU A 17 4.44 -1.42 1.66
C LEU A 17 4.15 -0.57 2.90
N PHE A 18 4.76 0.58 2.95
CA PHE A 18 4.50 1.58 3.96
C PHE A 18 3.88 2.81 3.30
N LEU A 19 2.72 3.22 3.78
CA LEU A 19 1.97 4.37 3.29
C LEU A 19 1.91 5.40 4.40
N ILE A 20 2.27 6.64 4.07
CA ILE A 20 2.06 7.79 4.93
C ILE A 20 0.89 8.55 4.32
N ILE A 21 -0.19 8.66 5.06
CA ILE A 21 -1.35 9.44 4.67
C ILE A 21 -1.28 10.72 5.49
N THR A 22 -0.87 11.79 4.83
CA THR A 22 -0.86 13.14 5.39
C THR A 22 -1.97 13.92 4.71
N GLY A 23 -2.70 14.68 5.46
CA GLY A 23 -3.74 15.57 4.95
C GLY A 23 -5.14 15.13 5.34
N GLY A 24 -5.80 15.99 6.00
CA GLY A 24 -7.21 16.14 6.24
C GLY A 24 -7.46 17.64 6.28
N ASP A 25 -8.64 18.09 5.92
CA ASP A 25 -9.00 19.49 6.14
C ASP A 25 -9.00 19.75 7.65
N GLU A 26 -8.28 20.77 8.09
CA GLU A 26 -8.46 21.32 9.43
C GLU A 26 -9.93 21.67 9.59
N TYR A 27 -10.62 21.01 10.51
CA TYR A 27 -11.95 21.45 10.87
C TYR A 27 -11.97 22.01 12.28
N THR A 28 -12.59 23.19 12.38
CA THR A 28 -12.81 23.85 13.66
C THR A 28 -14.19 23.48 14.14
N TRP A 29 -14.28 22.82 15.29
CA TRP A 29 -15.53 22.65 16.00
C TRP A 29 -15.55 23.49 17.25
N TYR A 30 -16.75 23.86 17.72
CA TYR A 30 -16.93 24.70 18.89
C TYR A 30 -17.52 23.86 20.01
N ASP A 31 -16.96 23.98 21.21
CA ASP A 31 -17.53 23.31 22.39
C ASP A 31 -18.82 24.01 22.85
N ILE A 32 -19.46 23.45 23.88
CA ILE A 32 -20.72 23.99 24.45
C ILE A 32 -20.58 25.40 25.03
N TYR A 33 -19.36 25.88 25.24
CA TYR A 33 -19.04 27.22 25.72
C TYR A 33 -18.64 28.18 24.59
N GLY A 34 -18.63 27.70 23.34
CA GLY A 34 -18.29 28.50 22.17
C GLY A 34 -16.79 28.66 21.92
N TYR A 35 -15.91 27.88 22.57
CA TYR A 35 -14.48 27.89 22.30
C TYR A 35 -14.17 27.06 21.05
N PRO A 36 -13.36 27.61 20.13
CA PRO A 36 -12.93 26.87 18.96
C PRO A 36 -11.91 25.80 19.34
N HIS A 37 -12.15 24.58 18.91
CA HIS A 37 -11.21 23.48 18.91
C HIS A 37 -10.83 23.17 17.46
N VAL A 38 -9.55 23.28 17.15
CA VAL A 38 -9.02 22.90 15.86
C VAL A 38 -8.52 21.46 16.00
N GLU A 39 -9.19 20.53 15.36
CA GLU A 39 -8.68 19.18 15.21
C GLU A 39 -7.80 19.14 13.96
N ASN A 40 -6.52 18.89 14.20
CA ASN A 40 -5.50 18.87 13.19
C ASN A 40 -5.46 17.52 12.48
N GLU A 41 -4.89 17.59 11.29
CA GLU A 41 -4.66 16.54 10.32
C GLU A 41 -4.33 15.17 10.92
N VAL A 42 -5.04 14.17 10.44
CA VAL A 42 -4.76 12.76 10.74
C VAL A 42 -3.44 12.37 10.08
N SER A 43 -2.40 12.18 10.87
CA SER A 43 -1.16 11.56 10.41
C SER A 43 -1.29 10.03 10.54
N LEU A 44 -1.90 9.42 9.54
CA LEU A 44 -2.13 7.98 9.51
C LEU A 44 -1.01 7.28 8.73
N ASN A 45 -0.29 6.40 9.41
CA ASN A 45 0.73 5.56 8.81
C ASN A 45 0.19 4.14 8.65
N ILE A 46 0.17 3.60 7.44
CA ILE A 46 -0.30 2.25 7.17
C ILE A 46 0.85 1.39 6.67
N ALA A 47 1.19 0.35 7.42
CA ALA A 47 2.11 -0.69 7.01
C ALA A 47 1.33 -1.91 6.50
N ASN A 48 1.63 -2.37 5.31
CA ASN A 48 1.01 -3.54 4.70
C ASN A 48 2.05 -4.63 4.48
N LEU A 49 1.74 -5.85 4.93
CA LEU A 49 2.46 -7.06 4.58
C LEU A 49 1.53 -7.99 3.82
N SER A 50 1.81 -8.26 2.56
CA SER A 50 0.92 -9.01 1.70
C SER A 50 1.63 -10.06 0.86
N PHE A 51 0.96 -11.18 0.68
CA PHE A 51 1.26 -12.13 -0.35
C PHE A 51 0.66 -11.63 -1.67
N ASN A 52 1.42 -11.70 -2.74
CA ASN A 52 0.99 -11.28 -4.07
C ASN A 52 1.29 -12.33 -5.11
N GLY A 53 0.50 -12.34 -6.18
CA GLY A 53 0.73 -13.16 -7.35
C GLY A 53 0.61 -12.32 -8.61
N LYS A 54 1.59 -12.44 -9.49
CA LYS A 54 1.55 -11.88 -10.86
C LYS A 54 1.27 -13.01 -11.85
N TYR A 55 0.35 -12.78 -12.77
CA TYR A 55 0.07 -13.68 -13.89
C TYR A 55 0.37 -13.00 -15.21
N HIS A 56 1.40 -13.46 -15.93
CA HIS A 56 1.81 -12.91 -17.21
C HIS A 56 0.93 -13.43 -18.35
N LEU A 57 0.22 -12.50 -19.01
CA LEU A 57 -0.80 -12.82 -20.01
C LEU A 57 -0.20 -13.43 -21.28
N PHE A 58 0.93 -12.90 -21.77
CA PHE A 58 1.50 -13.20 -23.09
C PHE A 58 3.00 -13.54 -23.02
N LYS A 59 3.43 -14.21 -21.93
CA LYS A 59 4.85 -14.56 -21.75
C LYS A 59 5.40 -15.29 -23.00
N GLY A 60 6.44 -14.71 -23.62
CA GLY A 60 7.09 -15.26 -24.81
C GLY A 60 6.33 -15.09 -26.14
N LYS A 61 5.19 -14.38 -26.18
CA LYS A 61 4.40 -14.21 -27.40
C LYS A 61 4.49 -12.83 -28.06
N ILE A 62 4.81 -11.79 -27.29
CA ILE A 62 4.82 -10.42 -27.82
C ILE A 62 6.26 -9.96 -28.07
N ALA A 63 7.08 -9.92 -27.04
CA ALA A 63 8.51 -9.63 -27.11
C ALA A 63 9.18 -10.14 -25.85
N ASN A 64 10.47 -10.50 -25.93
CA ASN A 64 11.21 -10.99 -24.77
C ASN A 64 11.40 -9.93 -23.68
N SER A 65 11.31 -8.65 -24.06
CA SER A 65 11.51 -7.51 -23.16
C SER A 65 10.22 -6.86 -22.63
N PHE A 66 9.04 -7.36 -23.03
CA PHE A 66 7.75 -6.76 -22.69
C PHE A 66 6.74 -7.83 -22.28
N SER A 67 6.32 -7.80 -21.03
CA SER A 67 5.42 -8.81 -20.47
C SER A 67 4.27 -8.18 -19.69
N PRO A 68 3.09 -8.02 -20.30
CA PRO A 68 1.90 -7.58 -19.60
C PRO A 68 1.44 -8.60 -18.58
N TYR A 69 0.96 -8.13 -17.43
CA TYR A 69 0.49 -8.99 -16.35
C TYR A 69 -0.74 -8.42 -15.62
N LEU A 70 -1.44 -9.33 -14.97
CA LEU A 70 -2.39 -9.02 -13.91
C LEU A 70 -1.82 -9.49 -12.59
N SER A 71 -2.04 -8.74 -11.53
CA SER A 71 -1.63 -9.17 -10.19
C SER A 71 -2.69 -8.92 -9.16
N GLY A 72 -2.73 -9.82 -8.18
CA GLY A 72 -3.54 -9.70 -6.99
C GLY A 72 -2.66 -9.73 -5.75
N LYS A 73 -3.07 -9.05 -4.70
CA LYS A 73 -2.44 -9.14 -3.39
C LYS A 73 -3.48 -9.29 -2.29
N LEU A 74 -3.11 -10.03 -1.26
CA LEU A 74 -3.90 -10.21 -0.05
C LEU A 74 -2.94 -10.27 1.14
N GLY A 75 -3.27 -9.58 2.22
CA GLY A 75 -2.38 -9.53 3.37
C GLY A 75 -2.97 -8.82 4.57
N TYR A 76 -2.07 -8.44 5.43
CA TYR A 76 -2.34 -7.77 6.69
C TYR A 76 -1.99 -6.29 6.59
N ALA A 77 -2.83 -5.45 7.18
CA ALA A 77 -2.63 -4.02 7.31
C ALA A 77 -2.53 -3.64 8.79
N LEU A 78 -1.51 -2.86 9.10
CA LEU A 78 -1.31 -2.25 10.40
C LEU A 78 -1.36 -0.73 10.21
N ALA A 79 -2.32 -0.07 10.84
CA ALA A 79 -2.36 1.38 10.86
C ALA A 79 -1.92 1.90 12.23
N LEU A 80 -1.11 2.94 12.18
CA LEU A 80 -0.60 3.67 13.33
C LEU A 80 -1.11 5.10 13.23
N ASP A 81 -1.96 5.48 14.16
CA ASP A 81 -2.42 6.85 14.30
C ASP A 81 -1.54 7.56 15.33
N THR A 82 -0.90 8.64 14.91
CA THR A 82 0.03 9.38 15.75
C THR A 82 -0.52 10.78 16.01
N PRO A 83 -0.79 11.15 17.27
CA PRO A 83 -1.26 12.49 17.58
C PRO A 83 -0.24 13.55 17.19
N GLU A 84 -0.70 14.62 16.57
CA GLU A 84 0.12 15.76 16.19
C GLU A 84 0.40 16.68 17.37
N GLY A 85 1.46 17.51 17.23
CA GLY A 85 1.79 18.56 18.24
C GLY A 85 2.43 18.05 19.54
N VAL A 86 2.67 16.75 19.70
CA VAL A 86 3.23 16.17 20.92
C VAL A 86 4.70 15.79 20.73
N SER A 87 5.55 15.95 21.78
CA SER A 87 6.97 15.56 21.71
C SER A 87 7.12 14.07 21.42
N PHE A 88 8.20 13.68 20.74
CA PHE A 88 8.47 12.31 20.25
C PHE A 88 8.29 11.22 21.32
N THR A 89 8.74 11.48 22.55
CA THR A 89 8.63 10.52 23.67
C THR A 89 7.18 10.32 24.13
N LYS A 90 6.35 11.34 24.05
CA LYS A 90 4.91 11.25 24.35
C LYS A 90 4.15 10.61 23.20
N LYS A 91 4.56 10.85 21.95
CA LYS A 91 3.97 10.20 20.76
C LYS A 91 4.00 8.68 20.85
N ILE A 92 5.11 8.09 21.27
CA ILE A 92 5.26 6.62 21.35
C ILE A 92 4.25 5.99 22.32
N ASN A 93 3.90 6.68 23.41
CA ASN A 93 2.97 6.16 24.41
C ASN A 93 1.47 6.40 24.06
N GLN A 94 1.21 7.16 23.00
CA GLN A 94 -0.14 7.54 22.57
C GLN A 94 -0.45 7.08 21.15
N ILE A 95 0.33 6.15 20.61
CA ILE A 95 0.09 5.57 19.28
C ILE A 95 -1.10 4.61 19.37
N ASP A 96 -2.17 4.93 18.70
CA ASP A 96 -3.26 4.00 18.48
C ASP A 96 -2.93 3.06 17.33
N THR A 97 -3.08 1.76 17.60
CA THR A 97 -2.73 0.71 16.65
C THR A 97 -3.99 0.00 16.17
N PHE A 98 -4.19 -0.04 14.87
CA PHE A 98 -5.33 -0.66 14.23
C PHE A 98 -4.90 -1.80 13.31
N HIS A 99 -5.60 -2.92 13.42
CA HIS A 99 -5.33 -4.13 12.66
C HIS A 99 -6.38 -4.33 11.59
N GLY A 100 -5.96 -4.76 10.40
CA GLY A 100 -6.85 -4.92 9.27
C GLY A 100 -6.36 -5.88 8.22
N LEU A 101 -7.19 -6.03 7.18
CA LEU A 101 -6.87 -6.79 5.98
C LEU A 101 -6.52 -5.84 4.84
N ASN A 102 -5.48 -6.19 4.10
CA ASN A 102 -5.10 -5.55 2.86
C ASN A 102 -5.43 -6.45 1.67
N ALA A 103 -6.07 -5.90 0.65
CA ALA A 103 -6.28 -6.56 -0.64
C ALA A 103 -6.02 -5.57 -1.77
N GLY A 104 -5.71 -6.08 -2.97
CA GLY A 104 -5.53 -5.21 -4.13
C GLY A 104 -5.45 -5.97 -5.44
N VAL A 105 -5.77 -5.29 -6.52
CA VAL A 105 -5.65 -5.79 -7.90
C VAL A 105 -4.97 -4.76 -8.77
N PHE A 106 -4.08 -5.22 -9.64
CA PHE A 106 -3.25 -4.35 -10.49
C PHE A 106 -3.12 -4.96 -11.88
N ALA A 107 -3.02 -4.09 -12.86
CA ALA A 107 -2.60 -4.42 -14.21
C ALA A 107 -1.29 -3.68 -14.49
N GLY A 108 -0.34 -4.36 -15.12
CA GLY A 108 0.97 -3.77 -15.34
C GLY A 108 1.75 -4.42 -16.46
N VAL A 109 2.95 -3.91 -16.64
CA VAL A 109 3.91 -4.39 -17.64
C VAL A 109 5.27 -4.51 -17.00
N ASP A 110 5.88 -5.66 -17.17
CA ASP A 110 7.29 -5.89 -16.85
C ASP A 110 8.15 -5.68 -18.11
N PHE A 111 9.19 -4.89 -17.97
CA PHE A 111 10.22 -4.65 -18.99
C PHE A 111 11.51 -5.31 -18.55
N SER A 112 12.05 -6.21 -19.37
CA SER A 112 13.36 -6.80 -19.12
C SER A 112 14.42 -5.89 -19.71
N ALA A 113 15.36 -5.44 -18.89
CA ALA A 113 16.56 -4.75 -19.33
C ALA A 113 17.71 -5.75 -19.50
N SER A 114 18.78 -5.37 -20.19
CA SER A 114 19.98 -6.19 -20.30
C SER A 114 20.61 -6.42 -18.90
N GLY A 115 21.11 -7.64 -18.64
CA GLY A 115 21.86 -7.94 -17.42
C GLY A 115 21.05 -8.41 -16.21
N ASN A 116 19.96 -9.11 -16.41
CA ASN A 116 19.09 -9.64 -15.34
C ASN A 116 18.39 -8.58 -14.47
N TYR A 117 18.27 -7.37 -14.95
CA TYR A 117 17.49 -6.33 -14.29
C TYR A 117 16.18 -6.08 -15.05
N GLY A 118 15.18 -5.69 -14.34
CA GLY A 118 13.87 -5.37 -14.90
C GLY A 118 13.25 -4.14 -14.27
N PHE A 119 12.34 -3.57 -15.03
CA PHE A 119 11.51 -2.44 -14.64
C PHE A 119 10.05 -2.83 -14.80
N SER A 120 9.22 -2.44 -13.86
CA SER A 120 7.80 -2.74 -13.88
C SER A 120 7.00 -1.48 -13.61
N ILE A 121 5.95 -1.28 -14.37
CA ILE A 121 4.94 -0.26 -14.11
C ILE A 121 3.59 -0.95 -13.97
N ALA A 122 2.84 -0.62 -12.94
CA ALA A 122 1.49 -1.10 -12.73
C ALA A 122 0.57 0.00 -12.25
N ILE A 123 -0.69 -0.10 -12.61
CA ILE A 123 -1.78 0.70 -12.05
C ILE A 123 -2.83 -0.23 -11.47
N GLY A 124 -3.42 0.14 -10.36
CA GLY A 124 -4.45 -0.66 -9.74
C GLY A 124 -5.07 -0.01 -8.53
N THR A 125 -5.90 -0.77 -7.86
CA THR A 125 -6.58 -0.33 -6.66
C THR A 125 -6.26 -1.25 -5.50
N GLN A 126 -6.21 -0.68 -4.31
CA GLN A 126 -6.02 -1.42 -3.07
C GLN A 126 -7.02 -0.98 -2.02
N TRP A 127 -7.32 -1.88 -1.12
CA TRP A 127 -8.24 -1.71 -0.01
C TRP A 127 -7.57 -2.15 1.27
N ASN A 128 -7.68 -1.31 2.30
CA ASN A 128 -7.33 -1.64 3.68
C ASN A 128 -8.61 -1.59 4.50
N ARG A 129 -9.03 -2.71 5.06
CA ARG A 129 -10.24 -2.82 5.89
C ARG A 129 -9.83 -3.11 7.32
N PHE A 130 -10.14 -2.19 8.21
CA PHE A 130 -9.84 -2.31 9.64
C PHE A 130 -11.06 -2.80 10.44
N GLY A 131 -10.80 -3.47 11.53
CA GLY A 131 -11.85 -3.97 12.45
C GLY A 131 -12.64 -2.85 13.09
N THR A 132 -11.98 -1.78 13.48
CA THR A 132 -12.55 -0.56 14.07
C THR A 132 -12.51 0.58 13.06
N LYS A 133 -13.27 1.64 13.33
CA LYS A 133 -13.21 2.85 12.52
C LYS A 133 -11.96 3.65 12.89
N ILE A 134 -11.24 4.11 11.90
CA ILE A 134 -10.17 5.08 12.01
C ILE A 134 -10.69 6.32 11.30
N ASP A 135 -10.77 7.43 12.00
CA ASP A 135 -11.33 8.69 11.47
C ASP A 135 -12.70 8.48 10.79
N GLY A 136 -13.61 7.83 11.50
CA GLY A 136 -14.95 7.54 10.99
C GLY A 136 -15.05 6.47 9.91
N ARG A 137 -13.95 5.97 9.34
CA ARG A 137 -13.91 5.04 8.21
C ARG A 137 -13.35 3.68 8.61
N LYS A 138 -13.97 2.59 8.14
CA LYS A 138 -13.44 1.23 8.25
C LYS A 138 -12.68 0.77 7.02
N LEU A 139 -12.92 1.40 5.88
CA LEU A 139 -12.35 1.04 4.60
C LEU A 139 -11.55 2.22 4.04
N TRP A 140 -10.27 1.98 3.80
CA TRP A 140 -9.35 2.91 3.18
C TRP A 140 -8.93 2.33 1.84
N ASN A 141 -9.40 2.92 0.77
CA ASN A 141 -9.13 2.48 -0.60
C ASN A 141 -8.52 3.61 -1.42
N GLY A 142 -7.76 3.22 -2.43
CA GLY A 142 -7.13 4.17 -3.32
C GLY A 142 -6.62 3.52 -4.59
N THR A 143 -6.46 4.35 -5.61
CA THR A 143 -5.76 3.98 -6.83
C THR A 143 -4.27 4.28 -6.66
N SER A 144 -3.43 3.36 -7.09
CA SER A 144 -1.98 3.46 -6.97
C SER A 144 -1.31 3.19 -8.30
N VAL A 145 -0.28 3.97 -8.60
CA VAL A 145 0.69 3.66 -9.64
C VAL A 145 1.93 3.11 -8.96
N ILE A 146 2.36 1.93 -9.35
CA ILE A 146 3.51 1.24 -8.78
C ILE A 146 4.61 1.20 -9.83
N ILE A 147 5.77 1.72 -9.48
CA ILE A 147 6.98 1.65 -10.29
C ILE A 147 7.99 0.83 -9.51
N GLN A 148 8.50 -0.24 -10.13
CA GLN A 148 9.46 -1.13 -9.50
C GLN A 148 10.67 -1.30 -10.41
N TYR A 149 11.86 -1.30 -9.81
CA TYR A 149 13.10 -1.66 -10.45
C TYR A 149 13.80 -2.70 -9.58
N GLY A 150 14.34 -3.72 -10.20
CA GLY A 150 15.01 -4.77 -9.44
C GLY A 150 15.66 -5.83 -10.32
N LYS A 151 16.37 -6.73 -9.65
CA LYS A 151 16.96 -7.90 -10.31
C LYS A 151 15.88 -8.93 -10.61
N ILE A 152 15.82 -9.37 -11.85
CA ILE A 152 14.99 -10.52 -12.23
C ILE A 152 15.72 -11.77 -11.79
N ILE A 153 15.13 -12.54 -10.91
CA ILE A 153 15.62 -13.88 -10.55
C ILE A 153 15.00 -14.84 -11.56
N PRO A 154 15.80 -15.51 -12.38
CA PRO A 154 15.33 -16.41 -13.42
C PRO A 154 14.59 -17.64 -12.84
#